data_125a4e3f3c58afcc4e4ed6804e084f90
#
_entry.id   125a4e3f3c58afcc4e4ed6804e084f90
#
_cell.length_a   1.000
_cell.length_b   1.000
_cell.length_c   1.000
_cell.angle_alpha   90.00
_cell.angle_beta   90.00
_cell.angle_gamma   90.00
#
_symmetry.space_group_name_H-M   'P 1'
#
loop_
_entity.id
_entity.type
_entity.pdbx_description
1 polymer ?
#
loop_
_entity_poly.entity_id
_entity_poly.type
_entity_poly.pdbx_seq_one_letter_code
_entity_poly.pdbx_strand_id
1 'polypeptide(L)'
;QLIGRMKQVNIQASGSKNPGASNAALLLGWRAGAFVAFVDVFKAIISFLLVAIILHKYNVLFETQIVILYLNALFVIIGHNFPLTMNFQGGKGTAAFLGFLLCLDWQFTFVAFTIFLFGALITKYFVIGTFSAYVSFVLYTLASFGRGPFLIAILFIILFLISHMENFKRMMSKEEMKVSALFRREAS
;
A
#
# COMPACT_ATOMS: atom_id res chain seq x y z
N GLN A 1 -12.77 8.33 -2.87
CA GLN A 1 -14.04 9.04 -2.54
C GLN A 1 -14.64 9.79 -3.73
N LEU A 2 -13.85 10.51 -4.54
CA LEU A 2 -14.36 11.29 -5.66
C LEU A 2 -15.21 10.41 -6.61
N ILE A 3 -14.69 9.25 -7.00
CA ILE A 3 -15.43 8.30 -7.86
C ILE A 3 -16.71 7.81 -7.18
N GLY A 4 -16.68 7.55 -5.87
CA GLY A 4 -17.87 7.17 -5.11
C GLY A 4 -18.94 8.25 -5.14
N ARG A 5 -18.54 9.52 -4.93
CA ARG A 5 -19.47 10.65 -5.05
C ARG A 5 -20.08 10.77 -6.45
N MET A 6 -19.27 10.63 -7.50
CA MET A 6 -19.75 10.65 -8.90
C MET A 6 -20.74 9.50 -9.20
N LYS A 7 -20.61 8.36 -8.52
CA LYS A 7 -21.49 7.19 -8.63
C LYS A 7 -22.57 7.13 -7.55
N GLN A 8 -22.70 8.17 -6.71
CA GLN A 8 -23.65 8.27 -5.59
C GLN A 8 -23.54 7.11 -4.58
N VAL A 9 -22.32 6.55 -4.41
CA VAL A 9 -22.03 5.47 -3.48
C VAL A 9 -21.08 5.97 -2.38
N ASN A 10 -21.51 5.83 -1.12
CA ASN A 10 -20.63 6.15 0.01
C ASN A 10 -19.70 4.96 0.30
N ILE A 11 -18.48 5.03 -0.24
CA ILE A 11 -17.47 3.96 -0.11
C ILE A 11 -17.04 3.75 1.37
N GLN A 12 -17.06 4.80 2.20
CA GLN A 12 -16.71 4.70 3.62
C GLN A 12 -17.81 4.08 4.49
N ALA A 13 -19.05 4.07 4.02
CA ALA A 13 -20.17 3.46 4.73
C ALA A 13 -20.52 2.06 4.22
N SER A 14 -19.96 1.63 3.07
CA SER A 14 -20.36 0.41 2.38
C SER A 14 -19.18 -0.56 2.17
N GLY A 15 -19.48 -1.83 2.01
CA GLY A 15 -18.50 -2.89 1.81
C GLY A 15 -17.54 -3.04 2.99
N SER A 16 -16.23 -3.01 2.72
CA SER A 16 -15.21 -3.07 3.77
C SER A 16 -15.04 -1.75 4.52
N LYS A 17 -15.79 -0.71 4.18
CA LYS A 17 -15.72 0.66 4.71
C LYS A 17 -14.35 1.35 4.52
N ASN A 18 -13.46 0.75 3.75
CA ASN A 18 -12.14 1.28 3.42
C ASN A 18 -12.20 2.02 2.06
N PRO A 19 -11.79 3.29 1.94
CA PRO A 19 -11.85 4.04 0.67
C PRO A 19 -10.74 3.66 -0.33
N GLY A 20 -10.07 2.52 -0.16
CA GLY A 20 -9.02 2.02 -1.05
C GLY A 20 -9.53 1.26 -2.27
N ALA A 21 -8.57 0.86 -3.13
CA ALA A 21 -8.83 0.22 -4.41
C ALA A 21 -9.70 -1.05 -4.33
N SER A 22 -9.45 -1.91 -3.34
CA SER A 22 -10.20 -3.17 -3.18
C SER A 22 -11.68 -2.94 -2.91
N ASN A 23 -12.04 -1.97 -2.05
CA ASN A 23 -13.42 -1.63 -1.78
C ASN A 23 -14.07 -0.89 -2.94
N ALA A 24 -13.31 -0.05 -3.64
CA ALA A 24 -13.77 0.58 -4.87
C ALA A 24 -14.08 -0.46 -5.96
N ALA A 25 -13.25 -1.48 -6.12
CA ALA A 25 -13.51 -2.60 -7.03
C ALA A 25 -14.77 -3.39 -6.63
N LEU A 26 -14.95 -3.61 -5.32
CA LEU A 26 -16.08 -4.34 -4.78
C LEU A 26 -17.42 -3.63 -5.04
N LEU A 27 -17.47 -2.31 -4.83
CA LEU A 27 -18.70 -1.52 -4.87
C LEU A 27 -19.00 -0.93 -6.25
N LEU A 28 -17.96 -0.56 -7.02
CA LEU A 28 -18.07 0.20 -8.27
C LEU A 28 -17.54 -0.55 -9.50
N GLY A 29 -17.08 -1.79 -9.30
CA GLY A 29 -16.51 -2.63 -10.34
C GLY A 29 -14.98 -2.48 -10.48
N TRP A 30 -14.36 -3.48 -11.13
CA TRP A 30 -12.90 -3.62 -11.22
C TRP A 30 -12.20 -2.39 -11.85
N ARG A 31 -12.83 -1.73 -12.84
CA ARG A 31 -12.28 -0.52 -13.50
C ARG A 31 -12.09 0.64 -12.51
N ALA A 32 -13.07 0.85 -11.62
CA ALA A 32 -12.96 1.87 -10.58
C ALA A 32 -11.86 1.52 -9.57
N GLY A 33 -11.76 0.25 -9.16
CA GLY A 33 -10.68 -0.23 -8.28
C GLY A 33 -9.31 -0.07 -8.91
N ALA A 34 -9.15 -0.45 -10.18
CA ALA A 34 -7.90 -0.30 -10.93
C ALA A 34 -7.48 1.18 -11.05
N PHE A 35 -8.43 2.08 -11.33
CA PHE A 35 -8.15 3.51 -11.39
C PHE A 35 -7.70 4.06 -10.03
N VAL A 36 -8.36 3.68 -8.92
CA VAL A 36 -7.94 4.08 -7.57
C VAL A 36 -6.54 3.56 -7.27
N ALA A 37 -6.26 2.28 -7.57
CA ALA A 37 -4.91 1.70 -7.40
C ALA A 37 -3.86 2.46 -8.21
N PHE A 38 -4.15 2.76 -9.47
CA PHE A 38 -3.28 3.54 -10.35
C PHE A 38 -2.94 4.90 -9.75
N VAL A 39 -3.95 5.67 -9.32
CA VAL A 39 -3.73 6.99 -8.70
C VAL A 39 -2.88 6.87 -7.44
N ASP A 40 -3.12 5.84 -6.61
CA ASP A 40 -2.39 5.61 -5.37
C ASP A 40 -0.92 5.23 -5.61
N VAL A 41 -0.63 4.42 -6.63
CA VAL A 41 0.73 4.09 -7.08
C VAL A 41 1.42 5.33 -7.61
N PHE A 42 0.76 6.06 -8.52
CA PHE A 42 1.36 7.21 -9.20
C PHE A 42 1.67 8.38 -8.26
N LYS A 43 0.83 8.66 -7.26
CA LYS A 43 1.13 9.72 -6.28
C LYS A 43 2.43 9.43 -5.52
N ALA A 44 2.70 8.16 -5.19
CA ALA A 44 3.93 7.75 -4.51
C ALA A 44 5.14 7.85 -5.43
N ILE A 45 5.00 7.44 -6.70
CA ILE A 45 6.04 7.58 -7.73
C ILE A 45 6.37 9.06 -7.95
N ILE A 46 5.37 9.92 -8.15
CA ILE A 46 5.59 11.35 -8.37
C ILE A 46 6.28 11.97 -7.16
N SER A 47 5.83 11.68 -5.94
CA SER A 47 6.46 12.19 -4.72
C SER A 47 7.92 11.74 -4.61
N PHE A 48 8.20 10.46 -4.87
CA PHE A 48 9.55 9.91 -4.85
C PHE A 48 10.47 10.62 -5.85
N LEU A 49 10.02 10.72 -7.12
CA LEU A 49 10.81 11.33 -8.19
C LEU A 49 11.09 12.81 -7.93
N LEU A 50 10.10 13.56 -7.45
CA LEU A 50 10.29 14.99 -7.11
C LEU A 50 11.35 15.16 -6.03
N VAL A 51 11.29 14.37 -4.96
CA VAL A 51 12.30 14.42 -3.88
C VAL A 51 13.66 13.97 -4.40
N ALA A 52 13.73 12.89 -5.17
CA ALA A 52 14.99 12.39 -5.75
C ALA A 52 15.66 13.42 -6.66
N ILE A 53 14.90 14.12 -7.51
CA ILE A 53 15.42 15.21 -8.37
C ILE A 53 16.00 16.34 -7.53
N ILE A 54 15.31 16.76 -6.45
CA ILE A 54 15.80 17.80 -5.55
C ILE A 54 17.10 17.35 -4.88
N LEU A 55 17.15 16.15 -4.32
CA LEU A 55 18.33 15.61 -3.64
C LEU A 55 19.53 15.50 -4.59
N HIS A 56 19.30 15.07 -5.83
CA HIS A 56 20.33 15.00 -6.87
C HIS A 56 20.85 16.40 -7.23
N LYS A 57 19.95 17.37 -7.43
CA LYS A 57 20.33 18.77 -7.74
C LYS A 57 21.25 19.40 -6.68
N TYR A 58 21.05 19.05 -5.42
CA TYR A 58 21.86 19.56 -4.30
C TYR A 58 23.04 18.66 -3.94
N ASN A 59 23.36 17.65 -4.76
CA ASN A 59 24.47 16.71 -4.57
C ASN A 59 24.50 16.09 -3.15
N VAL A 60 23.30 15.76 -2.63
CA VAL A 60 23.20 15.10 -1.33
C VAL A 60 23.84 13.71 -1.40
N LEU A 61 24.59 13.32 -0.37
CA LEU A 61 25.25 12.01 -0.30
C LEU A 61 24.24 10.87 -0.43
N PHE A 62 24.58 9.81 -1.16
CA PHE A 62 23.70 8.69 -1.46
C PHE A 62 23.03 8.08 -0.22
N GLU A 63 23.80 7.86 0.85
CA GLU A 63 23.26 7.31 2.11
C GLU A 63 22.16 8.20 2.71
N THR A 64 22.39 9.53 2.67
CA THR A 64 21.39 10.51 3.15
C THR A 64 20.17 10.56 2.22
N GLN A 65 20.40 10.47 0.89
CA GLN A 65 19.28 10.41 -0.08
C GLN A 65 18.34 9.24 0.22
N ILE A 66 18.89 8.04 0.44
CA ILE A 66 18.08 6.85 0.75
C ILE A 66 17.25 7.06 2.00
N VAL A 67 17.81 7.58 3.10
CA VAL A 67 17.07 7.86 4.33
C VAL A 67 15.91 8.84 4.06
N ILE A 68 16.17 9.92 3.32
CA ILE A 68 15.14 10.94 3.00
C ILE A 68 14.04 10.32 2.11
N LEU A 69 14.38 9.50 1.12
CA LEU A 69 13.40 8.83 0.25
C LEU A 69 12.53 7.83 1.02
N TYR A 70 13.09 7.10 2.00
CA TYR A 70 12.32 6.25 2.90
C TYR A 70 11.35 7.07 3.77
N LEU A 71 11.81 8.18 4.35
CA LEU A 71 10.96 9.10 5.13
C LEU A 71 9.85 9.69 4.24
N ASN A 72 10.19 10.14 3.02
CA ASN A 72 9.20 10.64 2.06
C ASN A 72 8.11 9.59 1.81
N ALA A 73 8.48 8.34 1.52
CA ALA A 73 7.53 7.27 1.27
C ALA A 73 6.66 6.97 2.50
N LEU A 74 7.25 6.95 3.69
CA LEU A 74 6.52 6.77 4.95
C LEU A 74 5.47 7.87 5.13
N PHE A 75 5.82 9.15 4.92
CA PHE A 75 4.89 10.27 5.03
C PHE A 75 3.80 10.25 3.95
N VAL A 76 4.12 9.82 2.72
CA VAL A 76 3.11 9.62 1.67
C VAL A 76 2.07 8.58 2.09
N ILE A 77 2.51 7.47 2.71
CA ILE A 77 1.61 6.42 3.20
C ILE A 77 0.82 6.90 4.41
N ILE A 78 1.44 7.61 5.36
CA ILE A 78 0.73 8.22 6.50
C ILE A 78 -0.36 9.17 6.01
N GLY A 79 -0.04 10.08 5.08
CA GLY A 79 -1.00 11.01 4.50
C GLY A 79 -2.12 10.32 3.70
N HIS A 80 -1.84 9.15 3.09
CA HIS A 80 -2.86 8.33 2.45
C HIS A 80 -3.77 7.62 3.48
N ASN A 81 -3.20 7.13 4.57
CA ASN A 81 -3.95 6.39 5.59
C ASN A 81 -4.78 7.34 6.48
N PHE A 82 -4.26 8.53 6.75
CA PHE A 82 -4.86 9.51 7.64
C PHE A 82 -5.04 10.89 6.98
N PRO A 83 -5.79 11.00 5.87
CA PRO A 83 -5.93 12.25 5.14
C PRO A 83 -6.83 13.24 5.92
N LEU A 84 -6.36 14.48 6.08
CA LEU A 84 -7.09 15.57 6.71
C LEU A 84 -8.47 15.80 6.07
N THR A 85 -8.54 15.71 4.74
CA THR A 85 -9.78 15.94 3.95
C THR A 85 -10.84 14.87 4.13
N MET A 86 -10.54 13.78 4.84
CA MET A 86 -11.42 12.62 5.05
C MET A 86 -11.56 12.26 6.53
N ASN A 87 -11.42 13.22 7.43
CA ASN A 87 -11.46 13.02 8.88
C ASN A 87 -10.52 11.90 9.33
N PHE A 88 -9.31 11.84 8.77
CA PHE A 88 -8.28 10.84 9.04
C PHE A 88 -8.69 9.38 8.73
N GLN A 89 -9.73 9.17 7.90
CA GLN A 89 -10.21 7.86 7.50
C GLN A 89 -9.88 7.59 6.02
N GLY A 90 -8.61 7.32 5.75
CA GLY A 90 -8.10 7.04 4.41
C GLY A 90 -8.02 5.56 4.06
N GLY A 91 -7.17 5.25 3.08
CA GLY A 91 -6.87 3.87 2.66
C GLY A 91 -5.86 3.18 3.60
N LYS A 92 -5.26 2.09 3.12
CA LYS A 92 -4.29 1.29 3.88
C LYS A 92 -2.85 1.41 3.38
N GLY A 93 -2.64 2.18 2.32
CA GLY A 93 -1.32 2.51 1.81
C GLY A 93 -0.65 1.43 0.95
N THR A 94 -1.24 0.25 0.76
CA THR A 94 -0.60 -0.86 0.01
C THR A 94 -0.23 -0.47 -1.43
N ALA A 95 -1.10 0.23 -2.15
CA ALA A 95 -0.81 0.69 -3.51
C ALA A 95 0.25 1.80 -3.54
N ALA A 96 0.23 2.72 -2.57
CA ALA A 96 1.28 3.73 -2.43
C ALA A 96 2.64 3.08 -2.06
N PHE A 97 2.64 2.05 -1.22
CA PHE A 97 3.82 1.26 -0.92
C PHE A 97 4.40 0.57 -2.17
N LEU A 98 3.55 0.00 -3.02
CA LEU A 98 3.98 -0.55 -4.31
C LEU A 98 4.65 0.52 -5.19
N GLY A 99 4.08 1.73 -5.26
CA GLY A 99 4.66 2.84 -6.01
C GLY A 99 6.04 3.24 -5.50
N PHE A 100 6.25 3.23 -4.19
CA PHE A 100 7.56 3.45 -3.57
C PHE A 100 8.55 2.34 -3.94
N LEU A 101 8.16 1.07 -3.83
CA LEU A 101 9.04 -0.07 -4.16
C LEU A 101 9.48 -0.03 -5.63
N LEU A 102 8.58 0.30 -6.56
CA LEU A 102 8.90 0.43 -8.00
C LEU A 102 10.00 1.46 -8.27
N CYS A 103 10.01 2.55 -7.51
CA CYS A 103 11.04 3.58 -7.64
C CYS A 103 12.33 3.22 -6.91
N LEU A 104 12.23 2.51 -5.79
CA LEU A 104 13.37 2.11 -4.98
C LEU A 104 14.20 1.05 -5.71
N ASP A 105 13.56 -0.05 -6.10
CA ASP A 105 14.16 -1.17 -6.80
C ASP A 105 13.06 -2.01 -7.46
N TRP A 106 12.97 -1.94 -8.79
CA TRP A 106 11.96 -2.68 -9.55
C TRP A 106 12.17 -4.20 -9.51
N GLN A 107 13.43 -4.67 -9.40
CA GLN A 107 13.75 -6.10 -9.32
C GLN A 107 13.27 -6.66 -7.97
N PHE A 108 13.61 -5.96 -6.89
CA PHE A 108 13.06 -6.32 -5.58
C PHE A 108 11.53 -6.23 -5.55
N THR A 109 10.93 -5.25 -6.22
CA THR A 109 9.46 -5.13 -6.31
C THR A 109 8.83 -6.37 -6.91
N PHE A 110 9.43 -6.95 -7.96
CA PHE A 110 8.96 -8.21 -8.53
C PHE A 110 9.04 -9.37 -7.54
N VAL A 111 10.13 -9.48 -6.77
CA VAL A 111 10.27 -10.48 -5.70
C VAL A 111 9.23 -10.28 -4.62
N ALA A 112 9.05 -9.04 -4.13
CA ALA A 112 8.06 -8.71 -3.10
C ALA A 112 6.62 -9.00 -3.57
N PHE A 113 6.31 -8.72 -4.84
CA PHE A 113 5.02 -9.03 -5.45
C PHE A 113 4.80 -10.55 -5.55
N THR A 114 5.82 -11.30 -5.89
CA THR A 114 5.77 -12.76 -5.91
C THR A 114 5.50 -13.32 -4.51
N ILE A 115 6.21 -12.84 -3.49
CA ILE A 115 5.98 -13.21 -2.09
C ILE A 115 4.55 -12.85 -1.65
N PHE A 116 4.06 -11.65 -2.03
CA PHE A 116 2.68 -11.25 -1.80
C PHE A 116 1.68 -12.25 -2.41
N LEU A 117 1.86 -12.63 -3.68
CA LEU A 117 0.97 -13.57 -4.36
C LEU A 117 0.96 -14.93 -3.66
N PHE A 118 2.12 -15.50 -3.36
CA PHE A 118 2.21 -16.78 -2.65
C PHE A 118 1.57 -16.71 -1.26
N GLY A 119 1.85 -15.67 -0.48
CA GLY A 119 1.24 -15.46 0.83
C GLY A 119 -0.29 -15.36 0.74
N ALA A 120 -0.81 -14.59 -0.24
CA ALA A 120 -2.23 -14.41 -0.45
C ALA A 120 -2.93 -15.70 -0.94
N LEU A 121 -2.30 -16.46 -1.85
CA LEU A 121 -2.88 -17.68 -2.41
C LEU A 121 -2.89 -18.83 -1.39
N ILE A 122 -1.79 -19.04 -0.67
CA ILE A 122 -1.67 -20.12 0.33
C ILE A 122 -2.64 -19.88 1.48
N THR A 123 -2.68 -18.65 2.01
CA THR A 123 -3.54 -18.33 3.17
C THR A 123 -4.98 -18.00 2.78
N LYS A 124 -5.23 -17.69 1.50
CA LYS A 124 -6.49 -17.17 0.95
C LYS A 124 -6.86 -15.76 1.41
N TYR A 125 -5.94 -15.01 2.06
CA TYR A 125 -6.16 -13.67 2.56
C TYR A 125 -5.15 -12.67 2.00
N PHE A 126 -5.64 -11.58 1.38
CA PHE A 126 -4.78 -10.51 0.86
C PHE A 126 -3.91 -9.86 1.93
N VAL A 127 -4.43 -9.71 3.15
CA VAL A 127 -3.71 -9.06 4.24
C VAL A 127 -2.43 -9.82 4.62
N ILE A 128 -2.45 -11.16 4.56
CA ILE A 128 -1.26 -11.97 4.84
C ILE A 128 -0.23 -11.85 3.72
N GLY A 129 -0.68 -11.87 2.46
CA GLY A 129 0.21 -11.60 1.33
C GLY A 129 0.90 -10.24 1.45
N THR A 130 0.12 -9.19 1.77
CA THR A 130 0.67 -7.84 1.98
C THR A 130 1.66 -7.82 3.15
N PHE A 131 1.34 -8.46 4.27
CA PHE A 131 2.25 -8.57 5.41
C PHE A 131 3.58 -9.23 5.02
N SER A 132 3.53 -10.33 4.26
CA SER A 132 4.73 -11.04 3.80
C SER A 132 5.62 -10.14 2.91
N ALA A 133 5.01 -9.31 2.05
CA ALA A 133 5.75 -8.33 1.24
C ALA A 133 6.42 -7.26 2.11
N TYR A 134 5.75 -6.76 3.16
CA TYR A 134 6.36 -5.80 4.09
C TYR A 134 7.50 -6.42 4.89
N VAL A 135 7.37 -7.67 5.33
CA VAL A 135 8.46 -8.39 6.02
C VAL A 135 9.66 -8.56 5.08
N SER A 136 9.43 -8.99 3.82
CA SER A 136 10.51 -9.12 2.84
C SER A 136 11.20 -7.79 2.56
N PHE A 137 10.45 -6.67 2.53
CA PHE A 137 11.00 -5.32 2.37
C PHE A 137 11.91 -4.93 3.53
N VAL A 138 11.54 -5.23 4.78
CA VAL A 138 12.40 -4.94 5.95
C VAL A 138 13.71 -5.72 5.88
N LEU A 139 13.65 -7.01 5.52
CA LEU A 139 14.84 -7.84 5.37
C LEU A 139 15.74 -7.36 4.22
N TYR A 140 15.14 -7.02 3.08
CA TYR A 140 15.85 -6.44 1.94
C TYR A 140 16.52 -5.11 2.32
N THR A 141 15.81 -4.23 3.04
CA THR A 141 16.36 -2.95 3.48
C THR A 141 17.57 -3.12 4.38
N LEU A 142 17.50 -4.05 5.34
CA LEU A 142 18.63 -4.36 6.25
C LEU A 142 19.85 -4.82 5.48
N ALA A 143 19.65 -5.68 4.48
CA ALA A 143 20.74 -6.25 3.67
C ALA A 143 21.37 -5.23 2.71
N SER A 144 20.55 -4.32 2.13
CA SER A 144 20.99 -3.45 1.02
C SER A 144 21.35 -2.03 1.45
N PHE A 145 20.73 -1.46 2.49
CA PHE A 145 20.83 -0.04 2.82
C PHE A 145 21.29 0.25 4.26
N GLY A 146 21.47 -0.78 5.08
CA GLY A 146 22.00 -0.64 6.43
C GLY A 146 20.99 -0.13 7.47
N ARG A 147 21.50 0.33 8.63
CA ARG A 147 20.69 0.57 9.84
C ARG A 147 19.69 1.73 9.74
N GLY A 148 20.06 2.83 9.11
CA GLY A 148 19.20 4.03 9.04
C GLY A 148 17.87 3.74 8.33
N PRO A 149 17.87 3.35 7.04
CA PRO A 149 16.67 2.94 6.32
C PRO A 149 15.94 1.76 6.95
N PHE A 150 16.66 0.81 7.56
CA PHE A 150 16.06 -0.32 8.28
C PHE A 150 15.16 0.10 9.43
N LEU A 151 15.56 1.08 10.25
CA LEU A 151 14.71 1.60 11.33
C LEU A 151 13.43 2.24 10.78
N ILE A 152 13.52 2.92 9.64
CA ILE A 152 12.34 3.48 8.98
C ILE A 152 11.48 2.35 8.40
N ALA A 153 12.08 1.30 7.83
CA ALA A 153 11.33 0.15 7.33
C ALA A 153 10.54 -0.58 8.42
N ILE A 154 11.03 -0.60 9.67
CA ILE A 154 10.24 -1.08 10.81
C ILE A 154 9.00 -0.22 11.04
N LEU A 155 9.09 1.12 10.89
CA LEU A 155 7.91 1.99 11.00
C LEU A 155 6.86 1.70 9.93
N PHE A 156 7.26 1.26 8.72
CA PHE A 156 6.32 0.79 7.70
C PHE A 156 5.52 -0.45 8.17
N ILE A 157 6.17 -1.42 8.82
CA ILE A 157 5.45 -2.58 9.39
C ILE A 157 4.49 -2.14 10.48
N ILE A 158 4.92 -1.27 11.39
CA ILE A 158 4.06 -0.75 12.47
C ILE A 158 2.83 -0.05 11.87
N LEU A 159 3.04 0.83 10.88
CA LEU A 159 1.96 1.52 10.19
C LEU A 159 1.04 0.55 9.44
N PHE A 160 1.60 -0.48 8.80
CA PHE A 160 0.84 -1.55 8.18
C PHE A 160 -0.06 -2.26 9.19
N LEU A 161 0.47 -2.68 10.34
CA LEU A 161 -0.29 -3.39 11.37
C LEU A 161 -1.44 -2.54 11.89
N ILE A 162 -1.19 -1.25 12.18
CA ILE A 162 -2.23 -0.30 12.61
C ILE A 162 -3.33 -0.20 11.56
N SER A 163 -2.97 -0.01 10.29
CA SER A 163 -3.93 0.18 9.18
C SER A 163 -4.71 -1.08 8.83
N HIS A 164 -4.20 -2.27 9.19
CA HIS A 164 -4.83 -3.55 8.87
C HIS A 164 -5.43 -4.26 10.09
N MET A 165 -5.47 -3.62 11.26
CA MET A 165 -6.03 -4.24 12.48
C MET A 165 -7.43 -4.81 12.27
N GLU A 166 -8.32 -4.08 11.57
CA GLU A 166 -9.67 -4.54 11.27
C GLU A 166 -9.69 -5.77 10.34
N ASN A 167 -8.72 -5.90 9.42
CA ASN A 167 -8.61 -7.10 8.60
C ASN A 167 -8.19 -8.31 9.44
N PHE A 168 -7.22 -8.13 10.35
CA PHE A 168 -6.81 -9.20 11.25
C PHE A 168 -7.95 -9.64 12.16
N LYS A 169 -8.73 -8.69 12.74
CA LYS A 169 -9.93 -9.01 13.52
C LYS A 169 -10.94 -9.81 12.70
N ARG A 170 -11.30 -9.34 11.48
CA ARG A 170 -12.21 -10.06 10.60
C ARG A 170 -11.68 -11.41 10.14
N MET A 171 -10.35 -11.55 9.98
CA MET A 171 -9.73 -12.83 9.68
C MET A 171 -9.89 -13.82 10.84
N MET A 172 -9.73 -13.37 12.07
CA MET A 172 -9.92 -14.22 13.26
C MET A 172 -11.39 -14.65 13.42
N SER A 173 -12.35 -13.77 13.13
CA SER A 173 -13.78 -14.10 13.11
C SER A 173 -14.24 -14.83 11.83
N LYS A 174 -13.33 -15.15 10.89
CA LYS A 174 -13.60 -15.80 9.59
C LYS A 174 -14.50 -14.98 8.66
N GLU A 175 -14.61 -13.68 8.88
CA GLU A 175 -15.43 -12.73 8.09
C GLU A 175 -14.62 -11.97 7.05
N GLU A 176 -13.28 -12.10 7.05
CA GLU A 176 -12.43 -11.42 6.07
C GLU A 176 -12.64 -12.03 4.67
N MET A 177 -12.71 -11.15 3.67
CA MET A 177 -12.91 -11.53 2.29
C MET A 177 -11.73 -12.36 1.77
N LYS A 178 -12.02 -13.57 1.29
CA LYS A 178 -11.03 -14.47 0.70
C LYS A 178 -10.72 -14.06 -0.74
N VAL A 179 -9.50 -14.33 -1.18
CA VAL A 179 -9.05 -14.12 -2.57
C VAL A 179 -10.02 -14.74 -3.58
N SER A 180 -10.53 -15.94 -3.29
CA SER A 180 -11.49 -16.64 -4.16
C SER A 180 -12.83 -15.91 -4.38
N ALA A 181 -13.20 -14.99 -3.50
CA ALA A 181 -14.46 -14.23 -3.64
C ALA A 181 -14.41 -13.20 -4.78
N LEU A 182 -13.21 -12.75 -5.19
CA LEU A 182 -13.04 -11.83 -6.32
C LEU A 182 -13.36 -12.52 -7.66
N PHE A 183 -13.04 -13.80 -7.78
CA PHE A 183 -13.24 -14.56 -9.03
C PHE A 183 -14.66 -15.12 -9.19
N ARG A 184 -15.44 -15.22 -8.12
CA ARG A 184 -16.83 -15.71 -8.17
C ARG A 184 -17.84 -14.71 -8.71
N ARG A 185 -17.54 -13.40 -8.68
CA ARG A 185 -18.46 -12.34 -9.14
C ARG A 185 -18.46 -12.07 -10.64
N GLU A 186 -17.51 -12.62 -11.39
CA GLU A 186 -17.50 -12.50 -12.86
C GLU A 186 -18.37 -13.58 -13.55
N ALA A 187 -18.93 -14.52 -12.79
CA ALA A 187 -19.72 -15.64 -13.32
C ALA A 187 -21.24 -15.51 -13.09
N SER A 188 -21.70 -14.36 -12.60
CA SER A 188 -23.11 -14.01 -12.41
C SER A 188 -23.43 -12.68 -13.09
#